data_aaa245e7b4cbbfbc3dca7ff560c1da15
#
_entry.id   aaa245e7b4cbbfbc3dca7ff560c1da15
#
_cell.length_a   1.000
_cell.length_b   1.000
_cell.length_c   1.000
_cell.angle_alpha   90.00
_cell.angle_beta   90.00
_cell.angle_gamma   90.00
#
_symmetry.space_group_name_H-M   'P 1'
#
loop_
_entity.id
_entity.type
_entity.pdbx_description
1 polymer ?
#
loop_
_entity_poly.entity_id
_entity_poly.type
_entity_poly.pdbx_seq_one_letter_code
_entity_poly.pdbx_strand_id
1 'polypeptide(L)'
;MQSGRDVDALVWAVKRVPNDLGNGPVKFVRGKYGTLVAGWFSDGYRAFWRQHPLGQDERDSYLAYVGLSGLAIDAQQGPISGSEEEISNAFEYGLCNPNSAPDWFVRVAKANRAVYLDVAQRVISEEYEAGAVDSPVPANRLRMIADADPLLRDDIAPYLLDQLNAGTLLSRANLALSLRVIALSMTVDAAKATDFLENGFREAFISFDLTTSWIWLDALFLVDSTSAWNCLVSVLGDDWDLAASSVFREFLGRETLHGGRSQDLSDDRDDLSRNSFVLARLIRATYLAWPPSRDPFHEGAYSPGVADRATDRRRYYVAALGRAGDAAAFDWLIAHPQLAAHSESFKYDKDQMIRSMARRPSFDVSQAAAFLNEFSKAPETVAEFRSMVRRHLRALLDKLHLSDDDESYVFRRGGAREDDLRNWLAGRMRDMGDRYYTVIREQEVAKENRPDLRIHARKRELGNVSVEIKLADEKHWTGRILKDALKTQLTDQYMHEFESHSGIYLLANAAKPKIAEYDKKGNLLRGAFSKKIGSTNYNFSSLIALLQEDAKLLCNDERFVEVMAVDLSER
;
A
#
# COMPACT_ATOMS: atom_id res chain seq x y z
N MET A 1 -7.27 -37.20 2.30
CA MET A 1 -6.87 -35.79 2.47
C MET A 1 -5.41 -35.53 2.09
N GLN A 2 -4.42 -36.21 2.71
CA GLN A 2 -2.99 -35.97 2.44
C GLN A 2 -2.57 -36.09 0.97
N SER A 3 -3.28 -36.89 0.17
CA SER A 3 -3.06 -37.04 -1.28
C SER A 3 -3.79 -35.99 -2.14
N GLY A 4 -4.53 -35.05 -1.57
CA GLY A 4 -5.36 -34.10 -2.31
C GLY A 4 -6.64 -34.67 -2.94
N ARG A 5 -6.89 -35.98 -2.78
CA ARG A 5 -8.01 -36.68 -3.45
C ARG A 5 -9.38 -36.48 -2.77
N ASP A 6 -9.38 -36.10 -1.50
CA ASP A 6 -10.62 -35.83 -0.75
C ASP A 6 -11.00 -34.33 -0.88
N VAL A 7 -11.41 -33.97 -2.07
CA VAL A 7 -11.65 -32.59 -2.49
C VAL A 7 -12.78 -31.94 -1.71
N ASP A 8 -13.86 -32.69 -1.41
CA ASP A 8 -15.01 -32.17 -0.69
C ASP A 8 -14.65 -31.67 0.72
N ALA A 9 -13.73 -32.38 1.40
CA ALA A 9 -13.27 -31.96 2.70
C ALA A 9 -12.43 -30.65 2.63
N LEU A 10 -11.58 -30.52 1.59
CA LEU A 10 -10.80 -29.31 1.36
C LEU A 10 -11.70 -28.11 1.03
N VAL A 11 -12.67 -28.30 0.13
CA VAL A 11 -13.68 -27.29 -0.24
C VAL A 11 -14.52 -26.90 0.98
N TRP A 12 -14.93 -27.87 1.81
CA TRP A 12 -15.67 -27.59 3.03
C TRP A 12 -14.92 -26.64 3.98
N ALA A 13 -13.61 -26.82 4.16
CA ALA A 13 -12.83 -25.97 5.04
C ALA A 13 -12.62 -24.57 4.45
N VAL A 14 -12.41 -24.44 3.15
CA VAL A 14 -12.32 -23.14 2.43
C VAL A 14 -13.62 -22.35 2.57
N LYS A 15 -14.78 -22.97 2.41
CA LYS A 15 -16.10 -22.32 2.57
C LYS A 15 -16.34 -21.71 3.95
N ARG A 16 -15.59 -22.11 4.98
CA ARG A 16 -15.71 -21.59 6.34
C ARG A 16 -14.94 -20.29 6.58
N VAL A 17 -13.95 -20.01 5.76
CA VAL A 17 -13.08 -18.83 5.88
C VAL A 17 -12.79 -18.22 4.49
N PRO A 18 -13.80 -17.80 3.76
CA PRO A 18 -13.66 -17.40 2.35
C PRO A 18 -12.77 -16.15 2.16
N ASN A 19 -12.54 -15.37 3.20
CA ASN A 19 -11.74 -14.14 3.14
C ASN A 19 -10.26 -14.35 3.50
N ASP A 20 -9.85 -15.56 3.90
CA ASP A 20 -8.45 -15.89 4.20
C ASP A 20 -8.02 -17.08 3.33
N LEU A 21 -7.64 -16.79 2.09
CA LEU A 21 -7.21 -17.77 1.07
C LEU A 21 -5.80 -18.35 1.36
N GLY A 22 -5.16 -17.95 2.45
CA GLY A 22 -3.87 -18.48 2.87
C GLY A 22 -4.02 -19.62 3.87
N ASN A 23 -3.50 -19.40 5.06
CA ASN A 23 -3.57 -20.37 6.17
C ASN A 23 -4.92 -20.41 6.89
N GLY A 24 -5.90 -19.60 6.50
CA GLY A 24 -7.21 -19.53 7.14
C GLY A 24 -7.90 -20.86 7.29
N PRO A 25 -8.07 -21.65 6.20
CA PRO A 25 -8.70 -22.98 6.29
C PRO A 25 -7.97 -23.94 7.24
N VAL A 26 -6.63 -23.95 7.21
CA VAL A 26 -5.81 -24.81 8.10
C VAL A 26 -5.88 -24.32 9.55
N LYS A 27 -5.87 -23.01 9.80
CA LYS A 27 -6.07 -22.44 11.16
C LYS A 27 -7.45 -22.78 11.70
N PHE A 28 -8.49 -22.66 10.89
CA PHE A 28 -9.86 -23.04 11.28
C PHE A 28 -9.94 -24.52 11.67
N VAL A 29 -9.39 -25.43 10.84
CA VAL A 29 -9.35 -26.86 11.12
C VAL A 29 -8.56 -27.16 12.39
N ARG A 30 -7.40 -26.48 12.58
CA ARG A 30 -6.58 -26.63 13.78
C ARG A 30 -7.35 -26.25 15.05
N GLY A 31 -8.07 -25.14 15.02
CA GLY A 31 -8.87 -24.69 16.16
C GLY A 31 -9.99 -25.66 16.53
N LYS A 32 -10.59 -26.35 15.54
CA LYS A 32 -11.73 -27.23 15.75
C LYS A 32 -11.37 -28.70 15.98
N TYR A 33 -10.32 -29.20 15.34
CA TYR A 33 -9.98 -30.63 15.27
C TYR A 33 -8.53 -30.95 15.69
N GLY A 34 -7.77 -29.93 16.05
CA GLY A 34 -6.40 -30.11 16.53
C GLY A 34 -5.33 -30.17 15.44
N THR A 35 -4.08 -30.19 15.87
CA THR A 35 -2.90 -30.02 15.00
C THR A 35 -2.71 -31.17 14.02
N LEU A 36 -3.00 -32.42 14.42
CA LEU A 36 -2.82 -33.59 13.55
C LEU A 36 -3.73 -33.51 12.32
N VAL A 37 -5.02 -33.21 12.53
CA VAL A 37 -6.00 -33.08 11.44
C VAL A 37 -5.64 -31.87 10.56
N ALA A 38 -5.23 -30.75 11.14
CA ALA A 38 -4.76 -29.60 10.40
C ALA A 38 -3.54 -29.91 9.52
N GLY A 39 -2.64 -30.78 9.98
CA GLY A 39 -1.52 -31.28 9.17
C GLY A 39 -2.02 -32.03 7.92
N TRP A 40 -2.99 -32.93 8.05
CA TRP A 40 -3.56 -33.63 6.91
C TRP A 40 -4.22 -32.71 5.89
N PHE A 41 -4.90 -31.64 6.36
CA PHE A 41 -5.46 -30.62 5.48
C PHE A 41 -4.36 -29.83 4.77
N SER A 42 -3.32 -29.43 5.48
CA SER A 42 -2.16 -28.74 4.90
C SER A 42 -1.52 -29.56 3.78
N ASP A 43 -1.25 -30.85 4.03
CA ASP A 43 -0.69 -31.75 3.03
C ASP A 43 -1.67 -31.95 1.85
N GLY A 44 -2.96 -32.05 2.13
CA GLY A 44 -4.00 -32.17 1.11
C GLY A 44 -4.08 -30.95 0.19
N TYR A 45 -4.04 -29.73 0.73
CA TYR A 45 -4.01 -28.49 -0.06
C TYR A 45 -2.76 -28.41 -0.95
N ARG A 46 -1.59 -28.78 -0.40
CA ARG A 46 -0.30 -28.77 -1.12
C ARG A 46 -0.25 -29.81 -2.23
N ALA A 47 -0.81 -31.00 -1.99
CA ALA A 47 -0.92 -32.05 -3.02
C ALA A 47 -1.93 -31.68 -4.11
N PHE A 48 -3.04 -31.02 -3.74
CA PHE A 48 -4.13 -30.69 -4.65
C PHE A 48 -3.65 -29.81 -5.81
N TRP A 49 -3.05 -28.65 -5.55
CA TRP A 49 -2.65 -27.74 -6.62
C TRP A 49 -1.60 -28.34 -7.59
N ARG A 50 -0.79 -29.29 -7.11
CA ARG A 50 0.19 -29.98 -7.96
C ARG A 50 -0.43 -31.02 -8.88
N GLN A 51 -1.47 -31.69 -8.41
CA GLN A 51 -2.04 -32.87 -9.07
C GLN A 51 -3.35 -32.59 -9.81
N HIS A 52 -3.95 -31.43 -9.57
CA HIS A 52 -5.23 -31.06 -10.15
C HIS A 52 -5.04 -29.83 -11.06
N PRO A 53 -4.90 -30.02 -12.38
CA PRO A 53 -4.94 -28.91 -13.33
C PRO A 53 -6.32 -28.26 -13.29
N LEU A 54 -6.36 -26.93 -13.24
CA LEU A 54 -7.61 -26.20 -13.09
C LEU A 54 -8.36 -26.13 -14.44
N GLY A 55 -9.51 -26.77 -14.51
CA GLY A 55 -10.39 -26.68 -15.69
C GLY A 55 -10.99 -25.28 -15.85
N GLN A 56 -11.36 -24.90 -17.08
CA GLN A 56 -11.95 -23.59 -17.38
C GLN A 56 -13.20 -23.32 -16.51
N ASP A 57 -14.09 -24.28 -16.37
CA ASP A 57 -15.34 -24.18 -15.57
C ASP A 57 -15.07 -24.14 -14.05
N GLU A 58 -13.87 -24.52 -13.63
CA GLU A 58 -13.49 -24.59 -12.20
C GLU A 58 -12.86 -23.29 -11.69
N ARG A 59 -12.44 -22.39 -12.58
CA ARG A 59 -11.68 -21.17 -12.25
C ARG A 59 -12.43 -20.21 -11.32
N ASP A 60 -13.74 -20.16 -11.41
CA ASP A 60 -14.59 -19.33 -10.56
C ASP A 60 -15.24 -20.13 -9.42
N SER A 61 -14.75 -21.35 -9.19
CA SER A 61 -15.24 -22.27 -8.17
C SER A 61 -14.39 -22.26 -6.89
N TYR A 62 -14.89 -22.93 -5.85
CA TYR A 62 -14.13 -23.16 -4.64
C TYR A 62 -12.88 -24.04 -4.85
N LEU A 63 -12.74 -24.72 -5.98
CA LEU A 63 -11.56 -25.49 -6.34
C LEU A 63 -10.35 -24.58 -6.57
N ALA A 64 -10.57 -23.43 -7.23
CA ALA A 64 -9.52 -22.42 -7.35
C ALA A 64 -9.00 -21.97 -5.98
N TYR A 65 -9.89 -21.76 -5.01
CA TYR A 65 -9.50 -21.37 -3.65
C TYR A 65 -8.77 -22.48 -2.87
N VAL A 66 -9.10 -23.75 -3.15
CA VAL A 66 -8.35 -24.90 -2.61
C VAL A 66 -6.90 -24.86 -3.07
N GLY A 67 -6.68 -24.71 -4.39
CA GLY A 67 -5.34 -24.59 -4.96
C GLY A 67 -4.56 -23.38 -4.47
N LEU A 68 -5.20 -22.20 -4.43
CA LEU A 68 -4.60 -20.97 -3.88
C LEU A 68 -4.18 -21.13 -2.43
N SER A 69 -4.97 -21.83 -1.60
CA SER A 69 -4.60 -22.12 -0.21
C SER A 69 -3.37 -23.02 -0.13
N GLY A 70 -3.26 -24.01 -1.01
CA GLY A 70 -2.09 -24.88 -1.10
C GLY A 70 -0.82 -24.15 -1.50
N LEU A 71 -0.92 -23.27 -2.50
CA LEU A 71 0.19 -22.42 -2.96
C LEU A 71 0.64 -21.44 -1.88
N ALA A 72 -0.30 -20.84 -1.14
CA ALA A 72 0.03 -19.94 -0.05
C ALA A 72 0.75 -20.67 1.10
N ILE A 73 0.39 -21.93 1.38
CA ILE A 73 1.08 -22.76 2.38
C ILE A 73 2.50 -23.07 1.91
N ASP A 74 2.69 -23.49 0.66
CA ASP A 74 4.03 -23.77 0.11
C ASP A 74 4.92 -22.53 0.11
N ALA A 75 4.38 -21.39 -0.31
CA ALA A 75 5.09 -20.12 -0.35
C ALA A 75 5.63 -19.67 1.02
N GLN A 76 5.01 -20.09 2.11
CA GLN A 76 5.50 -19.83 3.48
C GLN A 76 6.63 -20.77 3.89
N GLN A 77 6.73 -21.92 3.27
CA GLN A 77 7.79 -22.89 3.54
C GLN A 77 9.06 -22.65 2.70
N GLY A 78 8.92 -21.94 1.59
CA GLY A 78 10.04 -21.62 0.69
C GLY A 78 9.57 -21.19 -0.70
N PRO A 79 10.50 -21.01 -1.64
CA PRO A 79 10.16 -20.72 -3.03
C PRO A 79 9.32 -21.84 -3.64
N ILE A 80 8.23 -21.48 -4.34
CA ILE A 80 7.45 -22.44 -5.11
C ILE A 80 8.32 -22.95 -6.26
N SER A 81 8.48 -24.27 -6.34
CA SER A 81 9.26 -24.96 -7.36
C SER A 81 8.58 -26.29 -7.70
N GLY A 82 8.83 -26.81 -8.90
CA GLY A 82 8.25 -28.04 -9.38
C GLY A 82 8.59 -28.31 -10.84
N SER A 83 7.92 -29.28 -11.44
CA SER A 83 7.95 -29.49 -12.89
C SER A 83 7.32 -28.29 -13.63
N GLU A 84 7.54 -28.20 -14.93
CA GLU A 84 6.91 -27.16 -15.78
C GLU A 84 5.39 -27.23 -15.69
N GLU A 85 4.81 -28.43 -15.63
CA GLU A 85 3.38 -28.66 -15.45
C GLU A 85 2.87 -28.14 -14.10
N GLU A 86 3.58 -28.40 -12.99
CA GLU A 86 3.24 -27.89 -11.67
C GLU A 86 3.34 -26.35 -11.63
N ILE A 87 4.34 -25.76 -12.28
CA ILE A 87 4.49 -24.30 -12.37
C ILE A 87 3.37 -23.70 -13.23
N SER A 88 2.98 -24.35 -14.33
CA SER A 88 1.82 -23.97 -15.15
C SER A 88 0.54 -23.95 -14.31
N ASN A 89 0.29 -25.02 -13.55
CA ASN A 89 -0.86 -25.09 -12.63
C ASN A 89 -0.81 -23.95 -11.59
N ALA A 90 0.37 -23.65 -11.02
CA ALA A 90 0.51 -22.57 -10.07
C ALA A 90 0.10 -21.21 -10.66
N PHE A 91 0.45 -20.94 -11.93
CA PHE A 91 0.02 -19.73 -12.63
C PHE A 91 -1.48 -19.69 -12.90
N GLU A 92 -2.09 -20.79 -13.30
CA GLU A 92 -3.54 -20.85 -13.48
C GLU A 92 -4.29 -20.51 -12.19
N TYR A 93 -3.90 -21.13 -11.07
CA TYR A 93 -4.46 -20.81 -9.77
C TYR A 93 -4.22 -19.35 -9.37
N GLY A 94 -3.00 -18.86 -9.57
CA GLY A 94 -2.63 -17.49 -9.26
C GLY A 94 -3.46 -16.46 -10.00
N LEU A 95 -3.72 -16.67 -11.29
CA LEU A 95 -4.57 -15.83 -12.15
C LEU A 95 -6.04 -15.84 -11.73
N CYS A 96 -6.49 -16.85 -10.98
CA CYS A 96 -7.85 -16.91 -10.43
C CYS A 96 -8.01 -16.23 -9.06
N ASN A 97 -6.97 -15.59 -8.52
CA ASN A 97 -7.07 -14.87 -7.25
C ASN A 97 -7.97 -13.63 -7.42
N PRO A 98 -9.07 -13.51 -6.65
CA PRO A 98 -10.01 -12.38 -6.79
C PRO A 98 -9.46 -11.05 -6.27
N ASN A 99 -8.37 -11.06 -5.52
CA ASN A 99 -7.79 -9.87 -4.90
C ASN A 99 -6.66 -9.30 -5.78
N SER A 100 -5.43 -9.33 -5.31
CA SER A 100 -4.23 -8.90 -6.02
C SER A 100 -3.28 -10.06 -6.24
N ALA A 101 -2.31 -9.90 -7.14
CA ALA A 101 -1.27 -10.90 -7.33
C ALA A 101 -0.53 -11.16 -6.00
N PRO A 102 -0.48 -12.42 -5.52
CA PRO A 102 0.27 -12.73 -4.32
C PRO A 102 1.77 -12.51 -4.53
N ASP A 103 2.51 -12.17 -3.49
CA ASP A 103 3.97 -11.95 -3.57
C ASP A 103 4.74 -13.15 -4.18
N TRP A 104 4.27 -14.37 -3.92
CA TRP A 104 4.88 -15.56 -4.50
C TRP A 104 4.68 -15.62 -6.02
N PHE A 105 3.53 -15.16 -6.54
CA PHE A 105 3.20 -15.19 -7.96
C PHE A 105 4.23 -14.41 -8.79
N VAL A 106 4.51 -13.18 -8.40
CA VAL A 106 5.50 -12.34 -9.07
C VAL A 106 6.90 -12.99 -9.07
N ARG A 107 7.30 -13.56 -7.93
CA ARG A 107 8.61 -14.25 -7.85
C ARG A 107 8.71 -15.47 -8.77
N VAL A 108 7.66 -16.30 -8.80
CA VAL A 108 7.62 -17.49 -9.66
C VAL A 108 7.58 -17.09 -11.13
N ALA A 109 6.81 -16.04 -11.49
CA ALA A 109 6.73 -15.55 -12.87
C ALA A 109 8.08 -15.01 -13.36
N LYS A 110 8.80 -14.26 -12.53
CA LYS A 110 10.17 -13.79 -12.87
C LYS A 110 11.16 -14.94 -13.11
N ALA A 111 11.02 -16.03 -12.35
CA ALA A 111 11.88 -17.22 -12.49
C ALA A 111 11.49 -18.13 -13.67
N ASN A 112 10.21 -18.14 -14.07
CA ASN A 112 9.65 -19.04 -15.08
C ASN A 112 8.88 -18.26 -16.16
N ARG A 113 9.51 -17.22 -16.72
CA ARG A 113 8.85 -16.23 -17.59
C ARG A 113 8.13 -16.85 -18.80
N ALA A 114 8.75 -17.84 -19.46
CA ALA A 114 8.15 -18.49 -20.64
C ALA A 114 6.85 -19.22 -20.28
N VAL A 115 6.85 -19.97 -19.18
CA VAL A 115 5.65 -20.70 -18.70
C VAL A 115 4.55 -19.71 -18.29
N TYR A 116 4.95 -18.61 -17.60
CA TYR A 116 4.00 -17.55 -17.26
C TYR A 116 3.32 -16.96 -18.49
N LEU A 117 4.09 -16.61 -19.53
CA LEU A 117 3.54 -16.04 -20.76
C LEU A 117 2.58 -16.97 -21.46
N ASP A 118 2.94 -18.25 -21.61
CA ASP A 118 2.09 -19.26 -22.24
C ASP A 118 0.74 -19.39 -21.51
N VAL A 119 0.80 -19.54 -20.18
CA VAL A 119 -0.42 -19.65 -19.37
C VAL A 119 -1.24 -18.37 -19.42
N ALA A 120 -0.62 -17.19 -19.27
CA ALA A 120 -1.31 -15.92 -19.26
C ALA A 120 -2.01 -15.65 -20.60
N GLN A 121 -1.34 -15.88 -21.73
CA GLN A 121 -1.93 -15.73 -23.07
C GLN A 121 -3.11 -16.66 -23.28
N ARG A 122 -2.97 -17.93 -22.91
CA ARG A 122 -4.05 -18.91 -23.03
C ARG A 122 -5.27 -18.54 -22.18
N VAL A 123 -5.04 -18.21 -20.91
CA VAL A 123 -6.12 -17.85 -19.97
C VAL A 123 -6.83 -16.55 -20.37
N ILE A 124 -6.08 -15.57 -20.91
CA ILE A 124 -6.67 -14.32 -21.44
C ILE A 124 -7.49 -14.61 -22.71
N SER A 125 -6.99 -15.45 -23.63
CA SER A 125 -7.75 -15.83 -24.84
C SER A 125 -9.09 -16.46 -24.47
N GLU A 126 -9.07 -17.41 -23.53
CA GLU A 126 -10.29 -18.06 -23.04
C GLU A 126 -11.24 -17.05 -22.34
N GLU A 127 -10.71 -16.08 -21.61
CA GLU A 127 -11.52 -15.01 -20.99
C GLU A 127 -12.15 -14.09 -22.07
N TYR A 128 -11.43 -13.83 -23.16
CA TYR A 128 -11.97 -13.07 -24.30
C TYR A 128 -13.10 -13.83 -25.01
N GLU A 129 -12.92 -15.11 -25.25
CA GLU A 129 -13.95 -15.97 -25.87
C GLU A 129 -15.19 -16.08 -24.99
N ALA A 130 -15.01 -16.27 -23.67
CA ALA A 130 -16.12 -16.36 -22.72
C ALA A 130 -16.83 -15.01 -22.50
N GLY A 131 -16.12 -13.91 -22.64
CA GLY A 131 -16.59 -12.54 -22.40
C GLY A 131 -17.08 -11.84 -23.66
N ALA A 132 -17.67 -12.54 -24.64
CA ALA A 132 -18.23 -11.94 -25.84
C ALA A 132 -19.27 -10.85 -25.50
N VAL A 133 -19.14 -9.75 -26.14
CA VAL A 133 -19.75 -8.41 -26.17
C VAL A 133 -20.75 -7.98 -25.07
N ASP A 134 -21.48 -8.85 -24.40
CA ASP A 134 -22.51 -8.50 -23.40
C ASP A 134 -22.48 -9.37 -22.12
N SER A 135 -21.41 -10.12 -21.90
CA SER A 135 -21.30 -10.96 -20.70
C SER A 135 -21.04 -10.11 -19.45
N PRO A 136 -21.81 -10.29 -18.37
CA PRO A 136 -21.53 -9.68 -17.08
C PRO A 136 -20.33 -10.31 -16.35
N VAL A 137 -19.61 -11.24 -16.99
CA VAL A 137 -18.45 -11.92 -16.38
C VAL A 137 -17.34 -10.90 -16.15
N PRO A 138 -16.93 -10.67 -14.91
CA PRO A 138 -15.85 -9.74 -14.66
C PRO A 138 -14.53 -10.25 -15.24
N ALA A 139 -13.76 -9.37 -15.87
CA ALA A 139 -12.42 -9.62 -16.39
C ALA A 139 -11.40 -9.78 -15.23
N ASN A 140 -11.53 -10.84 -14.44
CA ASN A 140 -10.78 -11.00 -13.19
C ASN A 140 -9.31 -11.31 -13.42
N ARG A 141 -8.99 -12.10 -14.46
CA ARG A 141 -7.61 -12.56 -14.75
C ARG A 141 -6.81 -11.41 -15.33
N LEU A 142 -7.38 -10.73 -16.31
CA LEU A 142 -6.73 -9.55 -16.88
C LEU A 142 -6.59 -8.41 -15.86
N ARG A 143 -7.55 -8.24 -14.93
CA ARG A 143 -7.43 -7.30 -13.82
C ARG A 143 -6.25 -7.64 -12.92
N MET A 144 -6.08 -8.92 -12.58
CA MET A 144 -4.97 -9.37 -11.75
C MET A 144 -3.62 -9.04 -12.40
N ILE A 145 -3.50 -9.21 -13.74
CA ILE A 145 -2.30 -8.83 -14.49
C ILE A 145 -2.13 -7.30 -14.53
N ALA A 146 -3.22 -6.56 -14.77
CA ALA A 146 -3.19 -5.10 -14.84
C ALA A 146 -2.76 -4.44 -13.51
N ASP A 147 -3.12 -5.06 -12.39
CA ASP A 147 -2.77 -4.61 -11.04
C ASP A 147 -1.49 -5.27 -10.48
N ALA A 148 -0.84 -6.15 -11.27
CA ALA A 148 0.39 -6.83 -10.88
C ALA A 148 1.64 -5.95 -11.04
N ASP A 149 2.79 -6.57 -10.74
CA ASP A 149 4.13 -5.98 -10.95
C ASP A 149 4.29 -5.49 -12.40
N PRO A 150 4.88 -4.29 -12.62
CA PRO A 150 5.10 -3.72 -13.95
C PRO A 150 5.73 -4.68 -14.96
N LEU A 151 6.68 -5.52 -14.54
CA LEU A 151 7.32 -6.49 -15.43
C LEU A 151 6.34 -7.52 -16.01
N LEU A 152 5.34 -7.94 -15.24
CA LEU A 152 4.33 -8.90 -15.74
C LEU A 152 3.38 -8.25 -16.75
N ARG A 153 3.08 -6.96 -16.57
CA ARG A 153 2.33 -6.16 -17.55
C ARG A 153 3.12 -6.01 -18.84
N ASP A 154 4.42 -5.65 -18.70
CA ASP A 154 5.33 -5.47 -19.81
C ASP A 154 5.46 -6.73 -20.67
N ASP A 155 5.44 -7.89 -20.06
CA ASP A 155 5.54 -9.18 -20.72
C ASP A 155 4.30 -9.49 -21.57
N ILE A 156 3.10 -9.13 -21.12
CA ILE A 156 1.84 -9.48 -21.80
C ILE A 156 1.33 -8.38 -22.75
N ALA A 157 1.76 -7.13 -22.58
CA ALA A 157 1.26 -6.00 -23.36
C ALA A 157 1.42 -6.14 -24.88
N PRO A 158 2.54 -6.65 -25.43
CA PRO A 158 2.66 -6.88 -26.88
C PRO A 158 1.60 -7.84 -27.42
N TYR A 159 1.33 -8.92 -26.69
CA TYR A 159 0.29 -9.89 -27.07
C TYR A 159 -1.10 -9.23 -27.09
N LEU A 160 -1.44 -8.43 -26.08
CA LEU A 160 -2.73 -7.72 -26.03
C LEU A 160 -2.87 -6.73 -27.20
N LEU A 161 -1.80 -6.02 -27.52
CA LEU A 161 -1.78 -5.11 -28.66
C LEU A 161 -2.01 -5.83 -29.98
N ASP A 162 -1.39 -7.00 -30.17
CA ASP A 162 -1.57 -7.83 -31.38
C ASP A 162 -3.01 -8.35 -31.48
N GLN A 163 -3.62 -8.78 -30.38
CA GLN A 163 -5.01 -9.21 -30.34
C GLN A 163 -5.99 -8.10 -30.75
N LEU A 164 -5.78 -6.89 -30.23
CA LEU A 164 -6.61 -5.73 -30.56
C LEU A 164 -6.42 -5.28 -32.01
N ASN A 165 -5.18 -5.29 -32.54
CA ASN A 165 -4.89 -5.01 -33.94
C ASN A 165 -5.51 -6.04 -34.89
N ALA A 166 -5.64 -7.30 -34.45
CA ALA A 166 -6.32 -8.35 -35.22
C ALA A 166 -7.86 -8.18 -35.25
N GLY A 167 -8.40 -7.17 -34.56
CA GLY A 167 -9.82 -6.89 -34.51
C GLY A 167 -10.60 -7.80 -33.58
N THR A 168 -9.97 -8.37 -32.56
CA THR A 168 -10.65 -9.19 -31.56
C THR A 168 -11.72 -8.37 -30.85
N LEU A 169 -12.96 -8.84 -30.91
CA LEU A 169 -14.09 -8.19 -30.24
C LEU A 169 -14.07 -8.50 -28.75
N LEU A 170 -13.98 -7.46 -27.94
CA LEU A 170 -13.90 -7.58 -26.48
C LEU A 170 -15.13 -6.98 -25.80
N SER A 171 -15.46 -7.53 -24.63
CA SER A 171 -16.32 -6.81 -23.70
C SER A 171 -15.66 -5.49 -23.30
N ARG A 172 -16.47 -4.50 -22.89
CA ARG A 172 -15.92 -3.21 -22.42
C ARG A 172 -14.97 -3.34 -21.26
N ALA A 173 -15.20 -4.29 -20.35
CA ALA A 173 -14.33 -4.54 -19.21
C ALA A 173 -12.97 -5.10 -19.67
N ASN A 174 -12.95 -6.06 -20.59
CA ASN A 174 -11.73 -6.62 -21.15
C ASN A 174 -10.96 -5.57 -21.96
N LEU A 175 -11.66 -4.77 -22.76
CA LEU A 175 -11.05 -3.66 -23.50
C LEU A 175 -10.38 -2.67 -22.56
N ALA A 176 -11.08 -2.22 -21.51
CA ALA A 176 -10.56 -1.26 -20.55
C ALA A 176 -9.27 -1.75 -19.87
N LEU A 177 -9.24 -3.00 -19.42
CA LEU A 177 -8.08 -3.59 -18.78
C LEU A 177 -6.93 -3.83 -19.77
N SER A 178 -7.23 -4.30 -21.00
CA SER A 178 -6.22 -4.49 -22.04
C SER A 178 -5.54 -3.17 -22.40
N LEU A 179 -6.32 -2.12 -22.63
CA LEU A 179 -5.79 -0.81 -22.94
C LEU A 179 -4.99 -0.22 -21.78
N ARG A 180 -5.39 -0.47 -20.53
CA ARG A 180 -4.62 -0.07 -19.35
C ARG A 180 -3.25 -0.77 -19.30
N VAL A 181 -3.22 -2.08 -19.54
CA VAL A 181 -1.96 -2.86 -19.59
C VAL A 181 -1.05 -2.33 -20.69
N ILE A 182 -1.57 -2.11 -21.91
CA ILE A 182 -0.81 -1.56 -23.05
C ILE A 182 -0.29 -0.16 -22.73
N ALA A 183 -1.14 0.71 -22.19
CA ALA A 183 -0.80 2.10 -21.88
C ALA A 183 0.31 2.21 -20.82
N LEU A 184 0.27 1.37 -19.79
CA LEU A 184 1.24 1.37 -18.69
C LEU A 184 2.51 0.55 -18.97
N SER A 185 2.57 -0.19 -20.09
CA SER A 185 3.72 -1.03 -20.41
C SER A 185 4.90 -0.22 -20.96
N MET A 186 6.11 -0.57 -20.48
CA MET A 186 7.36 0.01 -20.96
C MET A 186 7.92 -0.69 -22.21
N THR A 187 7.40 -1.87 -22.56
CA THR A 187 7.84 -2.64 -23.74
C THR A 187 7.12 -2.23 -25.02
N VAL A 188 5.95 -1.62 -24.90
CA VAL A 188 5.23 -1.05 -26.04
C VAL A 188 5.77 0.36 -26.30
N ASP A 189 6.20 0.63 -27.53
CA ASP A 189 6.68 1.95 -27.95
C ASP A 189 5.58 3.01 -27.74
N ALA A 190 5.94 4.11 -27.10
CA ALA A 190 4.98 5.15 -26.71
C ALA A 190 4.28 5.78 -27.92
N ALA A 191 5.02 6.06 -29.01
CA ALA A 191 4.43 6.67 -30.21
C ALA A 191 3.45 5.72 -30.88
N LYS A 192 3.80 4.43 -30.98
CA LYS A 192 2.88 3.40 -31.51
C LYS A 192 1.65 3.25 -30.63
N ALA A 193 1.82 3.28 -29.30
CA ALA A 193 0.68 3.21 -28.37
C ALA A 193 -0.22 4.44 -28.53
N THR A 194 0.36 5.65 -28.63
CA THR A 194 -0.38 6.90 -28.85
C THR A 194 -1.19 6.82 -30.14
N ASP A 195 -0.57 6.50 -31.27
CA ASP A 195 -1.25 6.38 -32.57
C ASP A 195 -2.38 5.34 -32.53
N PHE A 196 -2.13 4.21 -31.92
CA PHE A 196 -3.12 3.14 -31.78
C PHE A 196 -4.34 3.60 -30.93
N LEU A 197 -4.08 4.22 -29.78
CA LEU A 197 -5.13 4.68 -28.87
C LEU A 197 -5.92 5.87 -29.44
N GLU A 198 -5.26 6.77 -30.13
CA GLU A 198 -5.89 7.91 -30.82
C GLU A 198 -6.84 7.45 -31.93
N ASN A 199 -6.39 6.49 -32.75
CA ASN A 199 -7.23 5.92 -33.83
C ASN A 199 -8.44 5.18 -33.23
N GLY A 200 -8.25 4.34 -32.23
CA GLY A 200 -9.35 3.65 -31.55
C GLY A 200 -10.37 4.62 -30.92
N PHE A 201 -9.90 5.71 -30.31
CA PHE A 201 -10.78 6.77 -29.81
C PHE A 201 -11.60 7.40 -30.92
N ARG A 202 -10.97 7.81 -32.03
CA ARG A 202 -11.63 8.47 -33.16
C ARG A 202 -12.67 7.55 -33.83
N GLU A 203 -12.33 6.30 -34.06
CA GLU A 203 -13.23 5.31 -34.64
C GLU A 203 -14.47 5.06 -33.76
N ALA A 204 -14.26 4.86 -32.46
CA ALA A 204 -15.35 4.67 -31.51
C ALA A 204 -16.22 5.93 -31.38
N PHE A 205 -15.62 7.13 -31.44
CA PHE A 205 -16.35 8.40 -31.36
C PHE A 205 -17.19 8.66 -32.61
N ILE A 206 -16.64 8.40 -33.81
CA ILE A 206 -17.36 8.54 -35.09
C ILE A 206 -18.52 7.55 -35.19
N SER A 207 -18.37 6.35 -34.65
CA SER A 207 -19.43 5.33 -34.61
C SER A 207 -20.49 5.59 -33.52
N PHE A 208 -20.41 6.71 -32.80
CA PHE A 208 -21.28 7.06 -31.67
C PHE A 208 -21.27 6.08 -30.49
N ASP A 209 -20.27 5.21 -30.39
CA ASP A 209 -20.05 4.43 -29.17
C ASP A 209 -19.24 5.24 -28.15
N LEU A 210 -19.93 6.22 -27.53
CA LEU A 210 -19.32 7.10 -26.54
C LEU A 210 -18.71 6.32 -25.38
N THR A 211 -19.30 5.20 -24.99
CA THR A 211 -18.78 4.39 -23.88
C THR A 211 -17.40 3.83 -24.18
N THR A 212 -17.24 3.24 -25.34
CA THR A 212 -15.97 2.70 -25.80
C THR A 212 -14.96 3.82 -26.07
N SER A 213 -15.40 4.94 -26.68
CA SER A 213 -14.48 6.07 -26.92
C SER A 213 -13.85 6.60 -25.65
N TRP A 214 -14.60 6.67 -24.54
CA TRP A 214 -14.03 7.12 -23.25
C TRP A 214 -12.99 6.15 -22.67
N ILE A 215 -13.13 4.86 -22.91
CA ILE A 215 -12.13 3.86 -22.50
C ILE A 215 -10.80 4.08 -23.24
N TRP A 216 -10.87 4.31 -24.55
CA TRP A 216 -9.71 4.64 -25.37
C TRP A 216 -9.04 5.96 -24.93
N LEU A 217 -9.84 6.98 -24.66
CA LEU A 217 -9.34 8.28 -24.22
C LEU A 217 -8.66 8.21 -22.85
N ASP A 218 -9.25 7.49 -21.89
CA ASP A 218 -8.63 7.29 -20.56
C ASP A 218 -7.25 6.58 -20.68
N ALA A 219 -7.13 5.59 -21.58
CA ALA A 219 -5.85 4.95 -21.86
C ALA A 219 -4.85 5.90 -22.52
N LEU A 220 -5.33 6.74 -23.46
CA LEU A 220 -4.48 7.74 -24.11
C LEU A 220 -3.93 8.77 -23.09
N PHE A 221 -4.73 9.18 -22.09
CA PHE A 221 -4.26 10.04 -21.01
C PHE A 221 -3.09 9.43 -20.22
N LEU A 222 -3.01 8.10 -20.12
CA LEU A 222 -1.89 7.42 -19.45
C LEU A 222 -0.59 7.48 -20.27
N VAL A 223 -0.67 7.44 -21.61
CA VAL A 223 0.50 7.36 -22.52
C VAL A 223 0.97 8.74 -22.94
N ASP A 224 0.04 9.58 -23.41
CA ASP A 224 0.28 10.92 -23.93
C ASP A 224 -0.94 11.80 -23.60
N SER A 225 -0.89 12.44 -22.47
CA SER A 225 -1.98 13.28 -21.97
C SER A 225 -2.20 14.54 -22.82
N THR A 226 -1.17 15.01 -23.53
CA THR A 226 -1.28 16.14 -24.45
C THR A 226 -2.09 15.76 -25.68
N SER A 227 -1.80 14.63 -26.29
CA SER A 227 -2.58 14.08 -27.41
C SER A 227 -4.01 13.76 -26.98
N ALA A 228 -4.20 13.18 -25.80
CA ALA A 228 -5.53 12.92 -25.25
C ALA A 228 -6.36 14.22 -25.06
N TRP A 229 -5.73 15.26 -24.51
CA TRP A 229 -6.37 16.57 -24.38
C TRP A 229 -6.74 17.16 -25.73
N ASN A 230 -5.84 17.11 -26.71
CA ASN A 230 -6.09 17.63 -28.07
C ASN A 230 -7.22 16.85 -28.75
N CYS A 231 -7.28 15.53 -28.59
CA CYS A 231 -8.38 14.70 -29.06
C CYS A 231 -9.71 15.14 -28.44
N LEU A 232 -9.74 15.29 -27.11
CA LEU A 232 -10.93 15.74 -26.38
C LEU A 232 -11.44 17.10 -26.89
N VAL A 233 -10.54 18.07 -27.02
CA VAL A 233 -10.86 19.42 -27.50
C VAL A 233 -11.31 19.39 -28.98
N SER A 234 -10.68 18.56 -29.83
CA SER A 234 -11.03 18.47 -31.25
C SER A 234 -12.45 17.96 -31.50
N VAL A 235 -13.00 17.17 -30.59
CA VAL A 235 -14.36 16.57 -30.75
C VAL A 235 -15.42 17.29 -29.93
N LEU A 236 -15.07 17.97 -28.84
CA LEU A 236 -16.02 18.66 -27.96
C LEU A 236 -15.97 20.19 -28.03
N GLY A 237 -15.02 20.73 -28.78
CA GLY A 237 -14.79 22.18 -28.83
C GLY A 237 -13.75 22.63 -27.80
N ASP A 238 -13.54 23.93 -27.69
CA ASP A 238 -12.56 24.51 -26.76
C ASP A 238 -12.96 24.33 -25.29
N ASP A 239 -12.12 24.80 -24.40
CA ASP A 239 -12.28 24.74 -22.94
C ASP A 239 -13.66 25.18 -22.41
N TRP A 240 -14.37 26.06 -23.11
CA TRP A 240 -15.67 26.58 -22.72
C TRP A 240 -16.80 25.60 -23.03
N ASP A 241 -16.75 25.00 -24.19
CA ASP A 241 -17.73 24.05 -24.66
C ASP A 241 -17.66 22.73 -23.88
N LEU A 242 -16.47 22.35 -23.47
CA LEU A 242 -16.23 21.18 -22.64
C LEU A 242 -17.04 21.16 -21.34
N ALA A 243 -17.01 22.24 -20.58
CA ALA A 243 -17.72 22.35 -19.30
C ALA A 243 -19.25 22.33 -19.47
N ALA A 244 -19.76 22.83 -20.57
CA ALA A 244 -21.18 22.81 -20.91
C ALA A 244 -21.64 21.48 -21.52
N SER A 245 -20.70 20.66 -22.06
CA SER A 245 -21.00 19.45 -22.80
C SER A 245 -21.61 18.37 -21.88
N SER A 246 -22.78 17.85 -22.29
CA SER A 246 -23.37 16.66 -21.66
C SER A 246 -22.49 15.43 -21.82
N VAL A 247 -21.76 15.35 -22.93
CA VAL A 247 -20.84 14.28 -23.30
C VAL A 247 -19.63 14.27 -22.36
N PHE A 248 -19.08 15.45 -22.03
CA PHE A 248 -18.01 15.54 -21.03
C PHE A 248 -18.48 15.16 -19.62
N ARG A 249 -19.70 15.53 -19.24
CA ARG A 249 -20.30 15.12 -17.96
C ARG A 249 -20.48 13.61 -17.89
N GLU A 250 -20.83 12.97 -18.98
CA GLU A 250 -20.90 11.51 -19.08
C GLU A 250 -19.52 10.88 -18.89
N PHE A 251 -18.49 11.42 -19.52
CA PHE A 251 -17.10 11.01 -19.31
C PHE A 251 -16.71 11.08 -17.82
N LEU A 252 -16.98 12.19 -17.15
CA LEU A 252 -16.67 12.36 -15.74
C LEU A 252 -17.36 11.34 -14.83
N GLY A 253 -18.57 10.93 -15.17
CA GLY A 253 -19.38 10.01 -14.39
C GLY A 253 -19.07 8.52 -14.60
N ARG A 254 -18.08 8.18 -15.43
CA ARG A 254 -17.69 6.79 -15.68
C ARG A 254 -16.55 6.33 -14.78
N GLU A 255 -16.40 5.01 -14.65
CA GLU A 255 -15.20 4.45 -14.06
C GLU A 255 -13.97 4.89 -14.86
N THR A 256 -12.92 5.26 -14.16
CA THR A 256 -11.65 5.68 -14.77
C THR A 256 -10.63 4.55 -14.73
N LEU A 257 -9.79 4.47 -15.75
CA LEU A 257 -8.63 3.58 -15.76
C LEU A 257 -7.54 4.02 -14.75
N HIS A 258 -7.57 5.29 -14.32
CA HIS A 258 -6.66 5.85 -13.32
C HIS A 258 -7.02 5.49 -11.88
N GLY A 259 -8.24 5.06 -11.60
CA GLY A 259 -8.78 4.92 -10.25
C GLY A 259 -8.90 3.49 -9.75
N GLY A 260 -7.85 2.69 -9.80
CA GLY A 260 -7.76 1.50 -8.95
C GLY A 260 -7.33 1.88 -7.54
N ARG A 261 -7.77 1.15 -6.52
CA ARG A 261 -7.52 1.37 -5.07
C ARG A 261 -6.05 1.41 -4.62
N SER A 262 -5.10 1.49 -5.53
CA SER A 262 -3.67 1.54 -5.27
C SER A 262 -3.22 2.99 -5.29
N GLN A 263 -3.11 3.59 -4.11
CA GLN A 263 -2.46 4.89 -3.88
C GLN A 263 -0.94 4.85 -4.17
N ASP A 264 -0.38 3.70 -4.50
CA ASP A 264 1.06 3.47 -4.67
C ASP A 264 1.55 3.49 -6.11
N LEU A 265 0.71 3.79 -7.09
CA LEU A 265 1.15 3.82 -8.47
C LEU A 265 1.76 5.18 -8.85
N SER A 266 3.01 5.37 -8.46
CA SER A 266 3.96 6.07 -9.32
C SER A 266 4.32 5.15 -10.49
N ASP A 267 3.34 4.84 -11.35
CA ASP A 267 3.63 4.15 -12.60
C ASP A 267 4.49 5.08 -13.46
N ASP A 268 5.67 4.63 -13.82
CA ASP A 268 6.63 5.45 -14.56
C ASP A 268 6.11 5.92 -15.92
N ARG A 269 4.95 5.43 -16.36
CA ARG A 269 4.28 5.81 -17.60
C ARG A 269 2.97 6.61 -17.44
N ASP A 270 2.50 6.90 -16.25
CA ASP A 270 1.32 7.76 -16.10
C ASP A 270 1.66 9.21 -16.48
N ASP A 271 1.59 9.53 -17.77
CA ASP A 271 1.91 10.85 -18.30
C ASP A 271 0.96 11.93 -17.75
N LEU A 272 -0.31 11.61 -17.54
CA LEU A 272 -1.27 12.57 -16.98
C LEU A 272 -0.83 13.05 -15.60
N SER A 273 -0.35 12.17 -14.73
CA SER A 273 0.08 12.54 -13.37
C SER A 273 1.32 13.44 -13.35
N ARG A 274 2.02 13.58 -14.48
CA ARG A 274 3.22 14.41 -14.66
C ARG A 274 2.96 15.69 -15.46
N ASN A 275 1.86 15.74 -16.20
CA ASN A 275 1.51 16.87 -17.05
C ASN A 275 0.60 17.87 -16.33
N SER A 276 1.23 18.76 -15.56
CA SER A 276 0.53 19.77 -14.78
C SER A 276 -0.35 20.71 -15.62
N PHE A 277 0.06 20.98 -16.87
CA PHE A 277 -0.71 21.80 -17.80
C PHE A 277 -2.04 21.15 -18.18
N VAL A 278 -2.04 19.87 -18.54
CA VAL A 278 -3.26 19.12 -18.87
C VAL A 278 -4.11 18.93 -17.62
N LEU A 279 -3.49 18.58 -16.48
CA LEU A 279 -4.19 18.45 -15.20
C LEU A 279 -4.93 19.72 -14.81
N ALA A 280 -4.29 20.88 -14.89
CA ALA A 280 -4.92 22.15 -14.54
C ALA A 280 -6.15 22.42 -15.41
N ARG A 281 -6.10 22.12 -16.71
CA ARG A 281 -7.24 22.26 -17.63
C ARG A 281 -8.36 21.27 -17.33
N LEU A 282 -8.03 20.00 -17.06
CA LEU A 282 -9.01 18.99 -16.65
C LEU A 282 -9.68 19.37 -15.31
N ILE A 283 -8.90 19.85 -14.32
CA ILE A 283 -9.44 20.35 -13.06
C ILE A 283 -10.44 21.47 -13.32
N ARG A 284 -10.04 22.47 -14.11
CA ARG A 284 -10.94 23.58 -14.45
C ARG A 284 -12.23 23.08 -15.10
N ALA A 285 -12.12 22.28 -16.17
CA ALA A 285 -13.28 21.76 -16.88
C ALA A 285 -14.19 20.94 -15.96
N THR A 286 -13.58 20.11 -15.08
CA THR A 286 -14.31 19.27 -14.14
C THR A 286 -15.04 20.09 -13.07
N TYR A 287 -14.41 21.11 -12.49
CA TYR A 287 -15.05 22.00 -11.52
C TYR A 287 -16.22 22.78 -12.11
N LEU A 288 -16.14 23.16 -13.39
CA LEU A 288 -17.22 23.84 -14.07
C LEU A 288 -18.37 22.90 -14.44
N ALA A 289 -18.07 21.70 -14.95
CA ALA A 289 -19.05 20.71 -15.33
C ALA A 289 -19.75 20.05 -14.12
N TRP A 290 -18.96 19.81 -13.06
CA TRP A 290 -19.39 19.11 -11.83
C TRP A 290 -18.81 19.80 -10.59
N PRO A 291 -19.37 20.95 -10.16
CA PRO A 291 -18.88 21.70 -9.01
C PRO A 291 -19.08 20.93 -7.69
N PRO A 292 -18.27 21.19 -6.64
CA PRO A 292 -18.39 20.54 -5.33
C PRO A 292 -19.78 20.63 -4.69
N SER A 293 -20.57 21.64 -5.04
CA SER A 293 -21.95 21.77 -4.56
C SER A 293 -22.91 20.67 -5.06
N ARG A 294 -22.47 19.87 -6.04
CA ARG A 294 -23.20 18.70 -6.56
C ARG A 294 -22.67 17.37 -6.02
N ASP A 295 -21.70 17.40 -5.10
CA ASP A 295 -21.17 16.18 -4.51
C ASP A 295 -22.26 15.47 -3.71
N PRO A 296 -22.41 14.15 -3.89
CA PRO A 296 -23.40 13.39 -3.16
C PRO A 296 -23.01 13.28 -1.68
N PHE A 297 -24.00 13.29 -0.83
CA PHE A 297 -23.86 12.97 0.57
C PHE A 297 -24.47 11.60 0.84
N HIS A 298 -23.72 10.70 1.48
CA HIS A 298 -24.17 9.35 1.79
C HIS A 298 -24.14 9.09 3.29
N GLU A 299 -25.22 8.50 3.82
CA GLU A 299 -25.29 7.95 5.16
C GLU A 299 -25.28 6.42 5.05
N GLY A 300 -24.16 5.78 5.45
CA GLY A 300 -24.00 4.34 5.43
C GLY A 300 -23.40 3.75 4.14
N ALA A 301 -23.59 2.44 3.93
CA ALA A 301 -23.07 1.76 2.76
C ALA A 301 -23.89 2.10 1.51
N TYR A 302 -23.20 2.39 0.40
CA TYR A 302 -23.82 2.75 -0.88
C TYR A 302 -23.02 2.18 -2.06
N SER A 303 -23.67 2.13 -3.22
CA SER A 303 -22.98 1.79 -4.46
C SER A 303 -22.67 3.09 -5.22
N PRO A 304 -21.41 3.33 -5.63
CA PRO A 304 -21.03 4.56 -6.32
C PRO A 304 -21.83 4.79 -7.61
N GLY A 305 -22.46 5.96 -7.71
CA GLY A 305 -23.18 6.43 -8.90
C GLY A 305 -22.33 7.33 -9.79
N VAL A 306 -22.95 7.95 -10.77
CA VAL A 306 -22.32 8.92 -11.71
C VAL A 306 -21.72 10.11 -10.95
N ALA A 307 -22.45 10.63 -9.94
CA ALA A 307 -22.01 11.76 -9.14
C ALA A 307 -20.76 11.43 -8.30
N ASP A 308 -20.72 10.25 -7.71
CA ASP A 308 -19.57 9.78 -6.93
C ASP A 308 -18.31 9.69 -7.80
N ARG A 309 -18.45 9.07 -8.97
CA ARG A 309 -17.33 8.91 -9.91
C ARG A 309 -16.80 10.25 -10.41
N ALA A 310 -17.69 11.20 -10.72
CA ALA A 310 -17.27 12.55 -11.11
C ALA A 310 -16.53 13.27 -9.97
N THR A 311 -17.00 13.11 -8.73
CA THR A 311 -16.34 13.64 -7.54
C THR A 311 -14.97 13.01 -7.32
N ASP A 312 -14.87 11.68 -7.45
CA ASP A 312 -13.61 10.95 -7.28
C ASP A 312 -12.60 11.32 -8.38
N ARG A 313 -13.04 11.44 -9.63
CA ARG A 313 -12.21 11.90 -10.76
C ARG A 313 -11.69 13.31 -10.52
N ARG A 314 -12.50 14.24 -10.03
CA ARG A 314 -12.08 15.58 -9.67
C ARG A 314 -11.02 15.56 -8.57
N ARG A 315 -11.24 14.79 -7.51
CA ARG A 315 -10.27 14.62 -6.40
C ARG A 315 -8.97 14.02 -6.89
N TYR A 316 -9.05 13.03 -7.76
CA TYR A 316 -7.88 12.41 -8.37
C TYR A 316 -7.02 13.43 -9.13
N TYR A 317 -7.62 14.29 -9.98
CA TYR A 317 -6.87 15.29 -10.73
C TYR A 317 -6.17 16.31 -9.82
N VAL A 318 -6.84 16.78 -8.78
CA VAL A 318 -6.23 17.71 -7.80
C VAL A 318 -5.08 17.03 -7.05
N ALA A 319 -5.27 15.79 -6.61
CA ALA A 319 -4.22 15.03 -5.95
C ALA A 319 -3.03 14.74 -6.90
N ALA A 320 -3.30 14.43 -8.17
CA ALA A 320 -2.27 14.23 -9.19
C ALA A 320 -1.46 15.52 -9.40
N LEU A 321 -2.11 16.68 -9.51
CA LEU A 321 -1.44 17.97 -9.62
C LEU A 321 -0.59 18.28 -8.38
N GLY A 322 -1.08 17.93 -7.19
CA GLY A 322 -0.31 18.02 -5.95
C GLY A 322 0.94 17.15 -5.96
N ARG A 323 0.87 15.94 -6.53
CA ARG A 323 2.04 15.06 -6.70
C ARG A 323 3.03 15.57 -7.75
N ALA A 324 2.53 16.14 -8.84
CA ALA A 324 3.36 16.77 -9.89
C ALA A 324 4.20 17.94 -9.34
N GLY A 325 3.76 18.60 -8.26
CA GLY A 325 4.55 19.59 -7.55
C GLY A 325 4.61 20.95 -8.26
N ASP A 326 3.70 21.24 -9.18
CA ASP A 326 3.72 22.47 -9.97
C ASP A 326 2.88 23.58 -9.31
N ALA A 327 3.58 24.47 -8.60
CA ALA A 327 2.96 25.63 -7.96
C ALA A 327 2.35 26.62 -8.97
N ALA A 328 2.92 26.75 -10.17
CA ALA A 328 2.42 27.68 -11.20
C ALA A 328 1.07 27.22 -11.76
N ALA A 329 0.87 25.91 -11.90
CA ALA A 329 -0.42 25.35 -12.30
C ALA A 329 -1.53 25.62 -11.27
N PHE A 330 -1.21 25.53 -9.97
CA PHE A 330 -2.15 25.98 -8.92
C PHE A 330 -2.40 27.47 -8.95
N ASP A 331 -1.37 28.30 -9.19
CA ASP A 331 -1.56 29.76 -9.32
C ASP A 331 -2.47 30.11 -10.49
N TRP A 332 -2.36 29.38 -11.61
CA TRP A 332 -3.24 29.53 -12.74
C TRP A 332 -4.70 29.20 -12.38
N LEU A 333 -4.97 28.12 -11.64
CA LEU A 333 -6.31 27.76 -11.14
C LEU A 333 -6.86 28.80 -10.17
N ILE A 334 -6.04 29.30 -9.24
CA ILE A 334 -6.41 30.32 -8.24
C ILE A 334 -6.78 31.64 -8.91
N ALA A 335 -6.02 32.05 -9.93
CA ALA A 335 -6.24 33.30 -10.65
C ALA A 335 -7.40 33.23 -11.67
N HIS A 336 -7.91 32.03 -11.96
CA HIS A 336 -8.90 31.85 -13.01
C HIS A 336 -10.29 32.39 -12.60
N PRO A 337 -10.87 33.39 -13.29
CA PRO A 337 -12.09 34.06 -12.83
C PRO A 337 -13.28 33.11 -12.61
N GLN A 338 -13.42 32.07 -13.45
CA GLN A 338 -14.51 31.10 -13.35
C GLN A 338 -14.39 30.16 -12.13
N LEU A 339 -13.22 30.06 -11.55
CA LEU A 339 -12.92 29.22 -10.38
C LEU A 339 -12.80 30.06 -9.09
N ALA A 340 -13.15 31.35 -9.13
CA ALA A 340 -13.02 32.28 -7.99
C ALA A 340 -13.68 31.74 -6.70
N ALA A 341 -14.82 31.04 -6.83
CA ALA A 341 -15.50 30.40 -5.69
C ALA A 341 -14.72 29.27 -5.04
N HIS A 342 -13.70 28.73 -5.72
CA HIS A 342 -12.88 27.60 -5.27
C HIS A 342 -11.42 28.00 -5.00
N SER A 343 -11.07 29.29 -5.15
CA SER A 343 -9.69 29.77 -5.03
C SER A 343 -9.06 29.46 -3.67
N GLU A 344 -9.82 29.52 -2.57
CA GLU A 344 -9.32 29.20 -1.22
C GLU A 344 -9.02 27.70 -1.09
N SER A 345 -9.80 26.81 -1.69
CA SER A 345 -9.49 25.38 -1.72
C SER A 345 -8.19 25.11 -2.47
N PHE A 346 -8.00 25.72 -3.64
CA PHE A 346 -6.75 25.55 -4.40
C PHE A 346 -5.53 26.16 -3.70
N LYS A 347 -5.70 27.25 -2.95
CA LYS A 347 -4.62 27.78 -2.10
C LYS A 347 -4.23 26.77 -1.02
N TYR A 348 -5.22 26.16 -0.36
CA TYR A 348 -4.98 25.13 0.64
C TYR A 348 -4.24 23.94 0.02
N ASP A 349 -4.70 23.41 -1.12
CA ASP A 349 -4.07 22.28 -1.81
C ASP A 349 -2.64 22.61 -2.24
N LYS A 350 -2.39 23.83 -2.75
CA LYS A 350 -1.06 24.34 -3.06
C LYS A 350 -0.15 24.37 -1.82
N ASP A 351 -0.65 24.89 -0.71
CA ASP A 351 0.11 24.94 0.55
C ASP A 351 0.44 23.54 1.07
N GLN A 352 -0.48 22.59 0.97
CA GLN A 352 -0.22 21.19 1.31
C GLN A 352 0.85 20.57 0.40
N MET A 353 0.77 20.82 -0.90
CA MET A 353 1.79 20.40 -1.86
C MET A 353 3.18 20.95 -1.49
N ILE A 354 3.31 22.26 -1.27
CA ILE A 354 4.57 22.91 -0.90
C ILE A 354 5.12 22.32 0.40
N ARG A 355 4.28 22.13 1.42
CA ARG A 355 4.67 21.47 2.68
C ARG A 355 5.13 20.04 2.46
N SER A 356 4.44 19.28 1.62
CA SER A 356 4.82 17.90 1.26
C SER A 356 6.17 17.86 0.55
N MET A 357 6.40 18.77 -0.41
CA MET A 357 7.67 18.87 -1.12
C MET A 357 8.83 19.27 -0.19
N ALA A 358 8.59 20.24 0.70
CA ALA A 358 9.60 20.67 1.67
C ALA A 358 9.98 19.57 2.68
N ARG A 359 9.09 18.59 2.89
CA ARG A 359 9.35 17.42 3.74
C ARG A 359 10.03 16.27 3.01
N ARG A 360 10.03 16.26 1.67
CA ARG A 360 10.77 15.24 0.90
C ARG A 360 12.26 15.56 1.03
N PRO A 361 13.07 14.62 1.56
CA PRO A 361 14.52 14.82 1.55
C PRO A 361 14.97 14.95 0.09
N SER A 362 15.71 16.00 -0.25
CA SER A 362 16.37 16.12 -1.54
C SER A 362 17.57 15.17 -1.57
N PHE A 363 17.36 13.93 -1.99
CA PHE A 363 18.46 13.02 -2.27
C PHE A 363 18.97 13.29 -3.70
N ASP A 364 20.25 13.61 -3.84
CA ASP A 364 20.91 13.45 -5.13
C ASP A 364 21.13 11.94 -5.42
N VAL A 365 21.41 11.59 -6.68
CA VAL A 365 21.59 10.18 -7.08
C VAL A 365 22.75 9.51 -6.32
N SER A 366 23.78 10.25 -5.95
CA SER A 366 24.93 9.75 -5.20
C SER A 366 24.57 9.47 -3.74
N GLN A 367 23.75 10.33 -3.13
CA GLN A 367 23.20 10.14 -1.80
C GLN A 367 22.18 8.98 -1.75
N ALA A 368 21.36 8.83 -2.79
CA ALA A 368 20.45 7.70 -2.92
C ALA A 368 21.22 6.38 -3.08
N ALA A 369 22.27 6.36 -3.89
CA ALA A 369 23.15 5.18 -4.05
C ALA A 369 23.93 4.87 -2.76
N ALA A 370 24.44 5.87 -2.05
CA ALA A 370 25.09 5.70 -0.75
C ALA A 370 24.11 5.18 0.29
N PHE A 371 22.88 5.72 0.32
CA PHE A 371 21.81 5.27 1.19
C PHE A 371 21.40 3.81 0.91
N LEU A 372 21.19 3.43 -0.36
CA LEU A 372 20.87 2.05 -0.74
C LEU A 372 22.01 1.09 -0.39
N ASN A 373 23.27 1.47 -0.61
CA ASN A 373 24.43 0.67 -0.24
C ASN A 373 24.53 0.52 1.29
N GLU A 374 24.26 1.57 2.04
CA GLU A 374 24.25 1.52 3.51
C GLU A 374 23.11 0.67 4.07
N PHE A 375 21.93 0.68 3.43
CA PHE A 375 20.79 -0.16 3.81
C PHE A 375 20.93 -1.63 3.39
N SER A 376 21.66 -1.91 2.32
CA SER A 376 21.86 -3.27 1.82
C SER A 376 23.07 -3.99 2.43
N LYS A 377 23.95 -3.26 3.13
CA LYS A 377 25.14 -3.84 3.75
C LYS A 377 24.77 -4.58 5.04
N ALA A 378 25.14 -5.86 5.12
CA ALA A 378 25.03 -6.61 6.36
C ALA A 378 25.95 -5.97 7.43
N PRO A 379 25.48 -5.81 8.69
CA PRO A 379 26.30 -5.26 9.75
C PRO A 379 27.47 -6.21 10.08
N GLU A 380 28.66 -5.64 10.24
CA GLU A 380 29.89 -6.35 10.56
C GLU A 380 30.36 -6.08 12.00
N THR A 381 29.90 -4.96 12.58
CA THR A 381 30.23 -4.56 13.94
C THR A 381 28.99 -4.35 14.80
N VAL A 382 29.14 -4.41 16.13
CA VAL A 382 28.07 -4.10 17.09
C VAL A 382 27.51 -2.69 16.87
N ALA A 383 28.34 -1.72 16.55
CA ALA A 383 27.93 -0.35 16.26
C ALA A 383 27.10 -0.24 14.97
N GLU A 384 27.47 -0.95 13.91
CA GLU A 384 26.70 -1.01 12.67
C GLU A 384 25.36 -1.71 12.87
N PHE A 385 25.35 -2.83 13.62
CA PHE A 385 24.13 -3.54 13.96
C PHE A 385 23.15 -2.64 14.74
N ARG A 386 23.63 -1.98 15.77
CA ARG A 386 22.87 -0.99 16.55
C ARG A 386 22.32 0.13 15.65
N SER A 387 23.15 0.70 14.78
CA SER A 387 22.75 1.73 13.85
C SER A 387 21.67 1.27 12.88
N MET A 388 21.73 0.02 12.42
CA MET A 388 20.69 -0.60 11.59
C MET A 388 19.36 -0.70 12.36
N VAL A 389 19.37 -1.27 13.55
CA VAL A 389 18.16 -1.40 14.39
C VAL A 389 17.53 -0.03 14.65
N ARG A 390 18.36 0.95 15.00
CA ARG A 390 17.94 2.33 15.22
C ARG A 390 17.28 2.95 13.99
N ARG A 391 17.86 2.79 12.80
CA ARG A 391 17.28 3.28 11.53
C ARG A 391 15.94 2.63 11.24
N HIS A 392 15.82 1.32 11.40
CA HIS A 392 14.57 0.62 11.19
C HIS A 392 13.48 1.09 12.16
N LEU A 393 13.79 1.24 13.44
CA LEU A 393 12.85 1.80 14.42
C LEU A 393 12.46 3.24 14.05
N ARG A 394 13.43 4.09 13.69
CA ARG A 394 13.15 5.47 13.29
C ARG A 394 12.19 5.52 12.08
N ALA A 395 12.47 4.75 11.04
CA ALA A 395 11.62 4.68 9.87
C ALA A 395 10.18 4.24 10.20
N LEU A 396 10.01 3.30 11.13
CA LEU A 396 8.69 2.88 11.61
C LEU A 396 7.98 3.96 12.43
N LEU A 397 8.71 4.68 13.30
CA LEU A 397 8.15 5.78 14.07
C LEU A 397 7.75 6.95 13.17
N ASP A 398 8.57 7.27 12.18
CA ASP A 398 8.27 8.29 11.17
C ASP A 398 7.03 7.88 10.35
N LYS A 399 6.90 6.60 9.99
CA LYS A 399 5.70 6.06 9.33
C LYS A 399 4.46 6.26 10.22
N LEU A 400 4.52 5.90 11.50
CA LEU A 400 3.41 6.11 12.44
C LEU A 400 3.04 7.59 12.61
N HIS A 401 4.04 8.47 12.57
CA HIS A 401 3.81 9.91 12.75
C HIS A 401 3.29 10.59 11.47
N LEU A 402 3.78 10.18 10.29
CA LEU A 402 3.55 10.88 9.01
C LEU A 402 2.50 10.23 8.12
N SER A 403 2.19 8.94 8.32
CA SER A 403 1.25 8.21 7.47
C SER A 403 -0.20 8.43 7.89
N ASP A 404 -1.08 8.58 6.90
CA ASP A 404 -2.54 8.60 7.05
C ASP A 404 -3.17 7.22 6.82
N ASP A 405 -2.35 6.16 6.75
CA ASP A 405 -2.83 4.79 6.57
C ASP A 405 -3.59 4.27 7.83
N ASP A 406 -4.38 3.21 7.63
CA ASP A 406 -5.21 2.61 8.67
C ASP A 406 -4.40 2.13 9.89
N GLU A 407 -3.12 1.81 9.70
CA GLU A 407 -2.26 1.31 10.78
C GLU A 407 -1.96 2.39 11.82
N SER A 408 -1.64 3.61 11.37
CA SER A 408 -1.38 4.73 12.28
C SER A 408 -2.67 5.24 12.96
N TYR A 409 -3.80 5.09 12.28
CA TYR A 409 -5.11 5.51 12.76
C TYR A 409 -5.56 4.73 14.01
N VAL A 410 -5.21 3.44 14.13
CA VAL A 410 -5.51 2.62 15.32
C VAL A 410 -4.89 3.24 16.58
N PHE A 411 -3.65 3.71 16.47
CA PHE A 411 -2.94 4.33 17.60
C PHE A 411 -3.47 5.74 17.95
N ARG A 412 -3.93 6.50 16.95
CA ARG A 412 -4.46 7.86 17.13
C ARG A 412 -5.87 7.90 17.71
N ARG A 413 -6.69 6.86 17.52
CA ARG A 413 -8.08 6.82 18.02
C ARG A 413 -8.23 6.86 19.55
N GLY A 414 -7.13 6.73 20.28
CA GLY A 414 -7.10 6.71 21.74
C GLY A 414 -7.72 5.43 22.30
N GLY A 415 -6.92 4.71 23.05
CA GLY A 415 -7.21 3.39 23.58
C GLY A 415 -6.18 2.35 23.13
N ALA A 416 -5.21 2.75 22.30
CA ALA A 416 -4.02 1.95 22.06
C ALA A 416 -3.31 1.68 23.39
N ARG A 417 -2.94 0.42 23.59
CA ARG A 417 -2.17 -0.04 24.76
C ARG A 417 -0.70 -0.15 24.37
N GLU A 418 0.16 -0.16 25.35
CA GLU A 418 1.59 -0.43 25.18
C GLU A 418 1.82 -1.74 24.42
N ASP A 419 1.01 -2.77 24.71
CA ASP A 419 1.01 -4.06 24.02
C ASP A 419 0.71 -3.96 22.52
N ASP A 420 -0.20 -3.09 22.11
CA ASP A 420 -0.57 -2.91 20.71
C ASP A 420 0.60 -2.31 19.92
N LEU A 421 1.25 -1.27 20.48
CA LEU A 421 2.43 -0.65 19.89
C LEU A 421 3.60 -1.64 19.82
N ARG A 422 3.84 -2.39 20.91
CA ARG A 422 4.86 -3.44 20.96
C ARG A 422 4.62 -4.50 19.89
N ASN A 423 3.40 -5.00 19.75
CA ASN A 423 3.04 -6.03 18.79
C ASN A 423 3.22 -5.55 17.35
N TRP A 424 2.79 -4.32 17.07
CA TRP A 424 2.95 -3.70 15.76
C TRP A 424 4.43 -3.51 15.40
N LEU A 425 5.21 -2.91 16.28
CA LEU A 425 6.65 -2.71 16.09
C LEU A 425 7.39 -4.05 15.89
N ALA A 426 7.06 -5.07 16.70
CA ALA A 426 7.67 -6.39 16.58
C ALA A 426 7.37 -7.04 15.21
N GLY A 427 6.14 -6.90 14.70
CA GLY A 427 5.75 -7.39 13.38
C GLY A 427 6.55 -6.70 12.28
N ARG A 428 6.52 -5.38 12.25
CA ARG A 428 7.18 -4.58 11.22
C ARG A 428 8.71 -4.68 11.26
N MET A 429 9.29 -4.73 12.46
CA MET A 429 10.73 -4.96 12.61
C MET A 429 11.15 -6.32 12.05
N ARG A 430 10.35 -7.39 12.22
CA ARG A 430 10.63 -8.70 11.62
C ARG A 430 10.63 -8.61 10.10
N ASP A 431 9.61 -7.95 9.51
CA ASP A 431 9.50 -7.79 8.06
C ASP A 431 10.73 -7.07 7.48
N MET A 432 11.20 -6.00 8.16
CA MET A 432 12.35 -5.21 7.72
C MET A 432 13.69 -5.92 7.91
N GLY A 433 13.80 -6.72 8.95
CA GLY A 433 15.10 -7.24 9.44
C GLY A 433 15.34 -8.73 9.25
N ASP A 434 14.45 -9.46 8.59
CA ASP A 434 14.49 -10.93 8.50
C ASP A 434 15.85 -11.51 8.08
N ARG A 435 16.60 -10.82 7.22
CA ARG A 435 17.95 -11.23 6.79
C ARG A 435 19.05 -11.00 7.83
N TYR A 436 18.85 -10.06 8.75
CA TYR A 436 19.93 -9.52 9.59
C TYR A 436 19.73 -9.82 11.07
N TYR A 437 18.48 -9.92 11.55
CA TYR A 437 18.16 -10.13 12.95
C TYR A 437 16.83 -10.85 13.16
N THR A 438 16.62 -11.32 14.38
CA THR A 438 15.33 -11.83 14.86
C THR A 438 14.79 -10.94 15.96
N VAL A 439 13.46 -10.77 16.02
CA VAL A 439 12.77 -9.98 17.05
C VAL A 439 11.97 -10.90 17.96
N ILE A 440 12.28 -10.88 19.23
CA ILE A 440 11.61 -11.64 20.27
C ILE A 440 10.91 -10.66 21.21
N ARG A 441 9.64 -10.93 21.52
CA ARG A 441 8.85 -10.15 22.47
C ARG A 441 8.94 -10.78 23.85
N GLU A 442 9.06 -9.96 24.89
CA GLU A 442 9.05 -10.39 26.29
C GLU A 442 9.98 -11.58 26.59
N GLN A 443 11.15 -11.60 25.96
CA GLN A 443 12.13 -12.64 26.25
C GLN A 443 12.62 -12.48 27.68
N GLU A 444 12.47 -13.54 28.46
CA GLU A 444 13.02 -13.60 29.82
C GLU A 444 14.55 -13.49 29.79
N VAL A 445 15.09 -12.57 30.55
CA VAL A 445 16.53 -12.39 30.80
C VAL A 445 16.83 -12.69 32.28
N ALA A 446 18.06 -12.50 32.70
CA ALA A 446 18.48 -12.78 34.07
C ALA A 446 17.51 -12.17 35.12
N LYS A 447 17.12 -12.95 36.13
CA LYS A 447 16.21 -12.56 37.23
C LYS A 447 14.75 -12.29 36.82
N GLU A 448 14.22 -13.03 35.83
CA GLU A 448 12.83 -12.97 35.36
C GLU A 448 12.43 -11.60 34.77
N ASN A 449 13.39 -10.76 34.43
CA ASN A 449 13.11 -9.49 33.76
C ASN A 449 12.83 -9.72 32.27
N ARG A 450 11.94 -8.91 31.67
CA ARG A 450 11.49 -9.09 30.28
C ARG A 450 11.44 -7.73 29.58
N PRO A 451 12.40 -7.41 28.67
CA PRO A 451 12.26 -6.24 27.83
C PRO A 451 11.08 -6.44 26.86
N ASP A 452 10.42 -5.34 26.47
CA ASP A 452 9.31 -5.40 25.53
C ASP A 452 9.71 -6.04 24.20
N LEU A 453 10.86 -5.64 23.64
CA LEU A 453 11.44 -6.27 22.46
C LEU A 453 12.92 -6.56 22.69
N ARG A 454 13.36 -7.70 22.22
CA ARG A 454 14.77 -8.04 22.12
C ARG A 454 15.11 -8.41 20.68
N ILE A 455 16.06 -7.68 20.12
CA ILE A 455 16.47 -7.78 18.72
C ILE A 455 17.85 -8.42 18.68
N HIS A 456 17.91 -9.69 18.27
CA HIS A 456 19.13 -10.47 18.19
C HIS A 456 19.71 -10.43 16.80
N ALA A 457 20.97 -10.06 16.66
CA ALA A 457 21.68 -10.22 15.40
C ALA A 457 21.74 -11.69 14.99
N ARG A 458 21.60 -11.99 13.69
CA ARG A 458 21.81 -13.35 13.18
C ARG A 458 23.27 -13.78 13.31
N LYS A 459 24.21 -12.86 13.21
CA LYS A 459 25.61 -13.07 13.60
C LYS A 459 25.70 -12.85 15.10
N ARG A 460 25.84 -13.94 15.86
CA ARG A 460 25.76 -13.96 17.32
C ARG A 460 26.77 -13.00 17.99
N GLU A 461 27.94 -12.85 17.39
CA GLU A 461 29.01 -11.96 17.86
C GLU A 461 28.62 -10.46 17.87
N LEU A 462 27.57 -10.07 17.16
CA LEU A 462 27.06 -8.70 17.16
C LEU A 462 26.07 -8.41 18.31
N GLY A 463 25.74 -9.44 19.11
CA GLY A 463 24.91 -9.33 20.29
C GLY A 463 23.45 -9.01 20.01
N ASN A 464 22.85 -8.24 20.90
CA ASN A 464 21.44 -7.83 20.82
C ASN A 464 21.21 -6.39 21.21
N VAL A 465 20.02 -5.88 20.87
CA VAL A 465 19.50 -4.58 21.29
C VAL A 465 18.20 -4.81 22.06
N SER A 466 18.14 -4.34 23.30
CA SER A 466 16.92 -4.35 24.12
C SER A 466 16.12 -3.06 23.90
N VAL A 467 14.81 -3.18 23.70
CA VAL A 467 13.92 -2.04 23.54
C VAL A 467 12.86 -2.08 24.64
N GLU A 468 12.75 -1.01 25.38
CA GLU A 468 11.69 -0.77 26.36
C GLU A 468 10.74 0.29 25.83
N ILE A 469 9.43 0.00 25.80
CA ILE A 469 8.40 0.85 25.22
C ILE A 469 7.52 1.39 26.33
N LYS A 470 7.20 2.68 26.31
CA LYS A 470 6.28 3.32 27.25
C LYS A 470 5.29 4.23 26.54
N LEU A 471 3.99 4.02 26.80
CA LEU A 471 2.98 5.01 26.48
C LEU A 471 2.96 6.09 27.55
N ALA A 472 3.66 7.17 27.29
CA ALA A 472 3.91 8.23 28.27
C ALA A 472 2.64 8.95 28.75
N ASP A 473 1.55 8.93 28.00
CA ASP A 473 0.26 9.52 28.36
C ASP A 473 -0.57 8.68 29.34
N GLU A 474 -0.26 7.40 29.52
CA GLU A 474 -0.97 6.56 30.49
C GLU A 474 -0.84 7.11 31.93
N LYS A 475 -1.94 7.02 32.69
CA LYS A 475 -2.05 7.68 34.02
C LYS A 475 -1.05 7.17 35.04
N HIS A 476 -0.68 5.92 35.00
CA HIS A 476 0.26 5.31 35.94
C HIS A 476 1.72 5.72 35.68
N TRP A 477 2.06 6.14 34.45
CA TRP A 477 3.37 6.65 34.12
C TRP A 477 3.52 8.10 34.59
N THR A 478 4.02 8.34 35.80
CA THR A 478 4.43 9.67 36.24
C THR A 478 5.77 10.05 35.61
N GLY A 479 6.09 11.33 35.52
CA GLY A 479 7.40 11.78 34.99
C GLY A 479 8.58 11.16 35.75
N ARG A 480 8.47 10.99 37.07
CA ARG A 480 9.48 10.33 37.88
C ARG A 480 9.63 8.85 37.50
N ILE A 481 8.51 8.12 37.41
CA ILE A 481 8.53 6.69 37.02
C ILE A 481 9.15 6.50 35.64
N LEU A 482 8.81 7.36 34.66
CA LEU A 482 9.39 7.32 33.32
C LEU A 482 10.91 7.56 33.35
N LYS A 483 11.36 8.49 34.18
CA LYS A 483 12.80 8.77 34.39
C LYS A 483 13.50 7.60 35.06
N ASP A 484 12.91 7.06 36.12
CA ASP A 484 13.49 5.96 36.89
C ASP A 484 13.54 4.68 36.03
N ALA A 485 12.53 4.42 35.17
CA ALA A 485 12.47 3.24 34.29
C ALA A 485 13.61 3.21 33.27
N LEU A 486 14.03 4.35 32.72
CA LEU A 486 15.19 4.43 31.83
C LEU A 486 16.44 3.81 32.47
N LYS A 487 16.69 4.09 33.73
CA LYS A 487 17.84 3.56 34.47
C LYS A 487 17.56 2.14 34.97
N THR A 488 16.47 1.94 35.71
CA THR A 488 16.24 0.70 36.46
C THR A 488 15.81 -0.45 35.54
N GLN A 489 14.89 -0.21 34.59
CA GLN A 489 14.43 -1.27 33.70
C GLN A 489 15.41 -1.49 32.56
N LEU A 490 15.67 -0.47 31.73
CA LEU A 490 16.48 -0.67 30.55
C LEU A 490 17.94 -0.95 30.90
N THR A 491 18.56 -0.13 31.76
CA THR A 491 20.00 -0.22 32.00
C THR A 491 20.36 -1.29 33.03
N ASP A 492 19.71 -1.26 34.21
CA ASP A 492 20.10 -2.12 35.33
C ASP A 492 19.50 -3.53 35.24
N GLN A 493 18.39 -3.72 34.52
CA GLN A 493 17.74 -5.03 34.39
C GLN A 493 18.06 -5.74 33.08
N TYR A 494 17.95 -5.04 31.92
CA TYR A 494 17.99 -5.73 30.62
C TYR A 494 19.38 -5.73 29.98
N MET A 495 20.27 -4.81 30.36
CA MET A 495 21.62 -4.72 29.79
C MET A 495 22.70 -5.35 30.69
N HIS A 496 22.32 -6.26 31.59
CA HIS A 496 23.25 -6.98 32.47
C HIS A 496 23.91 -8.21 31.82
N GLU A 497 23.33 -8.68 30.73
CA GLU A 497 23.88 -9.85 30.03
C GLU A 497 25.07 -9.44 29.15
N PHE A 498 26.06 -10.32 29.07
CA PHE A 498 27.33 -10.11 28.34
C PHE A 498 27.14 -9.74 26.86
N GLU A 499 26.04 -10.18 26.24
CA GLU A 499 25.71 -9.89 24.82
C GLU A 499 24.82 -8.66 24.63
N SER A 500 24.43 -7.96 25.71
CA SER A 500 23.46 -6.85 25.68
C SER A 500 24.12 -5.49 25.94
N HIS A 501 24.75 -4.95 24.92
CA HIS A 501 25.48 -3.68 25.02
C HIS A 501 24.66 -2.45 24.58
N SER A 502 23.44 -2.65 24.10
CA SER A 502 22.64 -1.58 23.51
C SER A 502 21.19 -1.62 24.00
N GLY A 503 20.70 -0.48 24.47
CA GLY A 503 19.33 -0.29 24.91
C GLY A 503 18.66 0.92 24.25
N ILE A 504 17.41 0.76 23.86
CA ILE A 504 16.58 1.84 23.32
C ILE A 504 15.36 1.99 24.21
N TYR A 505 15.18 3.19 24.75
CA TYR A 505 13.99 3.59 25.49
C TYR A 505 13.05 4.35 24.57
N LEU A 506 11.92 3.75 24.23
CA LEU A 506 10.97 4.29 23.26
C LEU A 506 9.76 4.84 23.99
N LEU A 507 9.53 6.15 23.87
CA LEU A 507 8.35 6.81 24.39
C LEU A 507 7.37 7.14 23.26
N ALA A 508 6.10 6.81 23.48
CA ALA A 508 5.01 7.24 22.61
C ALA A 508 4.01 8.07 23.41
N ASN A 509 3.47 9.12 22.79
CA ASN A 509 2.35 9.88 23.30
C ASN A 509 1.16 9.62 22.37
N ALA A 510 0.18 8.85 22.83
CA ALA A 510 -1.04 8.51 22.07
C ALA A 510 -2.29 9.19 22.65
N ALA A 511 -2.11 10.24 23.46
CA ALA A 511 -3.21 10.96 24.08
C ALA A 511 -4.19 11.46 23.01
N LYS A 512 -5.47 11.15 23.17
CA LYS A 512 -6.52 11.81 22.37
C LYS A 512 -6.35 13.31 22.51
N PRO A 513 -6.44 14.09 21.41
CA PRO A 513 -6.68 15.52 21.54
C PRO A 513 -7.98 15.64 22.34
N LYS A 514 -7.88 16.00 23.59
CA LYS A 514 -9.06 16.29 24.41
C LYS A 514 -9.66 17.52 23.76
N ILE A 515 -10.95 17.47 23.43
CA ILE A 515 -11.74 18.65 23.10
C ILE A 515 -11.35 19.70 24.15
N ALA A 516 -10.81 20.82 23.69
CA ALA A 516 -10.31 21.86 24.57
C ALA A 516 -11.46 22.29 25.49
N GLU A 517 -11.42 21.87 26.76
CA GLU A 517 -12.37 22.33 27.76
C GLU A 517 -11.86 23.68 28.23
N TYR A 518 -12.60 24.72 27.93
CA TYR A 518 -12.35 26.05 28.40
C TYR A 518 -13.14 26.29 29.69
N ASP A 519 -12.53 27.01 30.66
CA ASP A 519 -13.25 27.50 31.81
C ASP A 519 -14.26 28.59 31.40
N LYS A 520 -15.15 28.98 32.32
CA LYS A 520 -16.14 30.06 32.09
C LYS A 520 -15.51 31.42 31.70
N LYS A 521 -14.19 31.54 31.79
CA LYS A 521 -13.43 32.76 31.45
C LYS A 521 -12.65 32.57 30.12
N GLY A 522 -12.83 31.45 29.42
CA GLY A 522 -12.14 31.16 28.16
C GLY A 522 -10.70 30.66 28.30
N ASN A 523 -10.25 30.29 29.51
CA ASN A 523 -8.92 29.71 29.71
C ASN A 523 -8.96 28.21 29.45
N LEU A 524 -7.95 27.67 28.77
CA LEU A 524 -7.78 26.27 28.47
C LEU A 524 -7.64 25.43 29.75
N LEU A 525 -8.66 24.65 30.13
CA LEU A 525 -8.68 23.87 31.37
C LEU A 525 -7.90 22.56 31.29
N ARG A 526 -7.73 21.99 30.10
CA ARG A 526 -6.95 20.78 29.87
C ARG A 526 -6.22 20.90 28.53
N GLY A 527 -4.97 21.01 28.64
CA GLY A 527 -4.06 21.11 27.54
C GLY A 527 -3.20 19.88 27.40
N ALA A 528 -2.29 20.05 26.55
CA ALA A 528 -1.15 19.27 26.17
C ALA A 528 -0.63 18.33 27.26
N PHE A 529 -0.02 17.23 26.80
CA PHE A 529 0.78 16.32 27.63
C PHE A 529 1.61 17.08 28.65
N SER A 530 1.48 16.74 29.94
CA SER A 530 2.25 17.30 31.02
C SER A 530 2.59 16.25 32.06
N LYS A 531 3.86 16.11 32.38
CA LYS A 531 4.37 15.22 33.44
C LYS A 531 5.24 16.00 34.41
N LYS A 532 5.03 15.79 35.72
CA LYS A 532 5.75 16.48 36.77
C LYS A 532 6.94 15.66 37.25
N ILE A 533 8.12 16.30 37.35
CA ILE A 533 9.32 15.75 37.99
C ILE A 533 9.83 16.78 39.00
N GLY A 534 9.82 16.44 40.28
CA GLY A 534 10.10 17.41 41.36
C GLY A 534 9.06 18.56 41.34
N SER A 535 9.52 19.78 41.21
CA SER A 535 8.68 20.98 41.11
C SER A 535 8.36 21.38 39.65
N THR A 536 9.01 20.78 38.66
CA THR A 536 8.95 21.20 37.24
C THR A 536 7.96 20.37 36.46
N ASN A 537 7.15 21.03 35.64
CA ASN A 537 6.26 20.40 34.67
C ASN A 537 6.94 20.34 33.29
N TYR A 538 6.89 19.18 32.67
CA TYR A 538 7.46 18.91 31.35
C TYR A 538 6.34 18.60 30.33
N ASN A 539 6.36 19.27 29.20
CA ASN A 539 5.61 18.80 28.00
C ASN A 539 6.35 17.61 27.37
N PHE A 540 5.78 16.99 26.34
CA PHE A 540 6.35 15.78 25.75
C PHE A 540 7.77 16.02 25.22
N SER A 541 7.99 17.08 24.44
CA SER A 541 9.31 17.41 23.87
C SER A 541 10.36 17.71 24.94
N SER A 542 10.00 18.47 25.97
CA SER A 542 10.93 18.77 27.06
C SER A 542 11.24 17.57 27.96
N LEU A 543 10.29 16.65 28.13
CA LEU A 543 10.52 15.38 28.81
C LEU A 543 11.50 14.49 28.00
N ILE A 544 11.32 14.40 26.68
CA ILE A 544 12.24 13.67 25.81
C ILE A 544 13.64 14.24 25.92
N ALA A 545 13.79 15.57 25.82
CA ALA A 545 15.11 16.21 25.94
C ALA A 545 15.80 15.90 27.28
N LEU A 546 15.06 15.93 28.38
CA LEU A 546 15.57 15.53 29.68
C LEU A 546 16.06 14.08 29.71
N LEU A 547 15.22 13.14 29.19
CA LEU A 547 15.56 11.73 29.19
C LEU A 547 16.72 11.40 28.23
N GLN A 548 16.87 12.16 27.15
CA GLN A 548 18.02 12.04 26.23
C GLN A 548 19.32 12.47 26.90
N GLU A 549 19.30 13.51 27.72
CA GLU A 549 20.47 13.92 28.54
C GLU A 549 20.79 12.85 29.60
N ASP A 550 19.77 12.32 30.29
CA ASP A 550 19.98 11.24 31.25
C ASP A 550 20.56 9.99 30.54
N ALA A 551 20.08 9.62 29.33
CA ALA A 551 20.59 8.50 28.55
C ALA A 551 22.08 8.68 28.19
N LYS A 552 22.50 9.89 27.82
CA LYS A 552 23.92 10.18 27.56
C LYS A 552 24.81 9.90 28.79
N LEU A 553 24.32 10.17 29.97
CA LEU A 553 25.06 9.92 31.23
C LEU A 553 25.14 8.41 31.56
N LEU A 554 24.24 7.61 31.01
CA LEU A 554 24.23 6.14 31.16
C LEU A 554 25.11 5.41 30.14
N CYS A 555 25.55 6.09 29.10
CA CYS A 555 26.48 5.56 28.09
C CYS A 555 27.91 5.49 28.62
N ASN A 556 28.64 4.44 28.24
CA ASN A 556 30.08 4.31 28.43
C ASN A 556 30.68 3.50 27.25
N ASP A 557 31.96 3.15 27.32
CA ASP A 557 32.66 2.41 26.23
C ASP A 557 32.00 1.07 25.90
N GLU A 558 31.34 0.43 26.88
CA GLU A 558 30.73 -0.90 26.73
C GLU A 558 29.20 -0.83 26.59
N ARG A 559 28.58 0.31 26.89
CA ARG A 559 27.14 0.45 26.99
C ARG A 559 26.62 1.65 26.20
N PHE A 560 25.64 1.41 25.38
CA PHE A 560 24.93 2.45 24.64
C PHE A 560 23.45 2.50 25.00
N VAL A 561 22.95 3.66 25.38
CA VAL A 561 21.55 3.92 25.72
C VAL A 561 21.05 5.10 24.90
N GLU A 562 19.89 4.93 24.25
CA GLU A 562 19.26 5.99 23.47
C GLU A 562 17.77 6.12 23.82
N VAL A 563 17.26 7.35 23.81
CA VAL A 563 15.83 7.64 23.93
C VAL A 563 15.29 8.03 22.57
N MET A 564 14.30 7.27 22.10
CA MET A 564 13.53 7.56 20.89
C MET A 564 12.10 7.93 21.28
N ALA A 565 11.43 8.74 20.47
CA ALA A 565 10.06 9.13 20.78
C ALA A 565 9.22 9.36 19.54
N VAL A 566 7.90 9.18 19.70
CA VAL A 566 6.90 9.52 18.69
C VAL A 566 5.70 10.18 19.35
N ASP A 567 5.30 11.34 18.83
CA ASP A 567 4.06 12.01 19.24
C ASP A 567 2.95 11.69 18.23
N LEU A 568 1.98 10.89 18.66
CA LEU A 568 0.82 10.49 17.88
C LEU A 568 -0.42 11.35 18.19
N SER A 569 -0.27 12.34 19.11
CA SER A 569 -1.37 13.22 19.53
C SER A 569 -1.55 14.44 18.61
N GLU A 570 -0.54 14.80 17.82
CA GLU A 570 -0.50 16.03 17.02
C GLU A 570 -1.11 15.87 15.62
N ARG A 571 -2.35 15.34 15.50
CA ARG A 571 -3.12 15.49 14.26
C ARG A 571 -4.60 15.63 14.50
#